data_f5a55a4312a16ca23fc357ddba450e55
#
_entry.id   f5a55a4312a16ca23fc357ddba450e55
#
_cell.length_a   1.000
_cell.length_b   1.000
_cell.length_c   1.000
_cell.angle_alpha   90.00
_cell.angle_beta   90.00
_cell.angle_gamma   90.00
#
_symmetry.space_group_name_H-M   'P 1'
#
loop_
_entity.id
_entity.type
_entity.pdbx_description
1 polymer ?
#
loop_
_entity_poly.entity_id
_entity_poly.type
_entity_poly.pdbx_seq_one_letter_code
_entity_poly.pdbx_strand_id
1 'polypeptide(L)'
;MLRELSMSADVLREPTLEGARLPRGLEMAMQLVETVRGDCVEDGVPVTEMTERRTMADADAARELPHRHRLLALLDQERAPLSHELLTQRPVVIGASLLCHLISVDVDNNVATVYIRGMGDTRAGQAPTNETVVITGGTSGIGRATAVALAESGSRIILAVRNQEKGQAVAATLPGTLGTHRVLPLDLARLETVRDFADCIDEPIAILVNNAGVESKDLQRTANGHELQFGTNHLGHFLLTTLLLPHITDRVVTVASQAERMARLDLDDLDWHRRPYQASRAYADSKLANLLFTSELDRRLRTSGSRVRALAAHPGLVKTAIYDRPAGQRPNLWDRLVPILGQEPEDGALPSLLAASADLRGGTFVGPRRMMHMRGGAEVISQSKQARNPETAARLWSISERMTAAGTRP
;
A
#
# COMPACT_ATOMS: atom_id res chain seq x y z
N MET A 1 -2.26 -13.73 1.81
CA MET A 1 -1.58 -14.69 2.69
C MET A 1 -2.64 -15.56 3.32
N LEU A 2 -2.61 -16.87 3.07
CA LEU A 2 -3.46 -17.83 3.76
C LEU A 2 -2.79 -18.08 5.12
N ARG A 3 -3.43 -17.73 6.23
CA ARG A 3 -3.03 -18.25 7.54
C ARG A 3 -3.65 -19.63 7.68
N GLU A 4 -2.80 -20.64 7.66
CA GLU A 4 -3.16 -22.01 7.95
C GLU A 4 -3.21 -22.18 9.47
N LEU A 5 -4.38 -22.48 10.00
CA LEU A 5 -4.56 -22.92 11.38
C LEU A 5 -5.02 -24.36 11.31
N SER A 6 -4.06 -25.32 11.37
CA SER A 6 -4.40 -26.72 11.51
C SER A 6 -4.55 -27.04 13.00
N MET A 7 -5.71 -27.53 13.39
CA MET A 7 -5.98 -28.01 14.75
C MET A 7 -6.49 -29.44 14.67
N SER A 8 -5.83 -30.35 15.41
CA SER A 8 -6.32 -31.72 15.50
C SER A 8 -7.60 -31.78 16.36
N ALA A 9 -8.47 -32.75 16.08
CA ALA A 9 -9.71 -32.93 16.80
C ALA A 9 -9.51 -33.17 18.31
N ASP A 10 -8.32 -33.56 18.75
CA ASP A 10 -7.99 -33.85 20.15
C ASP A 10 -7.71 -32.55 20.95
N VAL A 11 -7.21 -31.50 20.29
CA VAL A 11 -6.97 -30.19 20.93
C VAL A 11 -8.30 -29.48 21.28
N LEU A 12 -9.39 -29.82 20.61
CA LEU A 12 -10.73 -29.26 20.89
C LEU A 12 -11.42 -29.92 22.12
N ARG A 13 -10.83 -30.96 22.71
CA ARG A 13 -11.41 -31.71 23.82
C ARG A 13 -10.82 -31.39 25.20
N GLU A 14 -9.76 -30.62 25.31
CA GLU A 14 -9.20 -30.28 26.62
C GLU A 14 -9.83 -29.01 27.20
N PRO A 15 -10.39 -29.06 28.43
CA PRO A 15 -11.07 -27.91 29.06
C PRO A 15 -10.12 -27.00 29.85
N THR A 16 -8.90 -26.74 29.36
CA THR A 16 -7.88 -25.98 30.11
C THR A 16 -7.39 -24.71 29.43
N LEU A 17 -8.34 -23.85 28.97
CA LEU A 17 -8.06 -22.46 28.69
C LEU A 17 -9.00 -21.56 29.49
N GLU A 18 -9.02 -21.77 30.83
CA GLU A 18 -9.63 -20.82 31.75
C GLU A 18 -8.76 -19.56 31.81
N GLY A 19 -9.27 -18.45 31.23
CA GLY A 19 -8.74 -17.12 31.46
C GLY A 19 -8.33 -16.28 30.23
N ALA A 20 -8.12 -16.85 29.05
CA ALA A 20 -7.81 -16.08 27.86
C ALA A 20 -9.07 -15.84 27.02
N ARG A 21 -9.55 -14.59 26.94
CA ARG A 21 -10.62 -14.22 26.00
C ARG A 21 -10.06 -14.29 24.59
N LEU A 22 -10.55 -15.24 23.80
CA LEU A 22 -10.27 -15.33 22.38
C LEU A 22 -10.83 -14.10 21.65
N PRO A 23 -10.20 -13.61 20.58
CA PRO A 23 -10.78 -12.58 19.73
C PRO A 23 -12.16 -13.04 19.23
N ARG A 24 -13.19 -12.18 19.32
CA ARG A 24 -14.57 -12.50 18.92
C ARG A 24 -14.74 -13.14 17.56
N GLY A 25 -13.87 -12.80 16.59
CA GLY A 25 -13.85 -13.42 15.28
C GLY A 25 -13.42 -14.90 15.27
N LEU A 26 -12.59 -15.31 16.24
CA LEU A 26 -12.15 -16.70 16.36
C LEU A 26 -13.23 -17.55 17.07
N GLU A 27 -13.92 -16.99 18.05
CA GLU A 27 -15.08 -17.66 18.71
C GLU A 27 -16.21 -17.93 17.70
N MET A 28 -16.51 -16.95 16.83
CA MET A 28 -17.52 -17.09 15.80
C MET A 28 -17.12 -18.12 14.73
N ALA A 29 -15.85 -18.16 14.35
CA ALA A 29 -15.33 -19.17 13.42
C ALA A 29 -15.38 -20.58 14.02
N MET A 30 -15.08 -20.75 15.30
CA MET A 30 -15.19 -22.02 16.01
C MET A 30 -16.65 -22.51 16.12
N GLN A 31 -17.59 -21.63 16.45
CA GLN A 31 -19.02 -21.95 16.45
C GLN A 31 -19.53 -22.38 15.07
N LEU A 32 -19.05 -21.72 13.99
CA LEU A 32 -19.43 -22.09 12.63
C LEU A 32 -18.92 -23.50 12.25
N VAL A 33 -17.70 -23.86 12.64
CA VAL A 33 -17.09 -25.17 12.41
C VAL A 33 -17.86 -26.26 13.17
N GLU A 34 -18.26 -26.01 14.42
CA GLU A 34 -19.06 -26.97 15.22
C GLU A 34 -20.46 -27.18 14.61
N THR A 35 -21.10 -26.12 14.11
CA THR A 35 -22.43 -26.20 13.48
C THR A 35 -22.36 -27.02 12.18
N VAL A 36 -21.37 -26.72 11.30
CA VAL A 36 -21.18 -27.47 10.04
C VAL A 36 -20.86 -28.95 10.31
N ARG A 37 -20.10 -29.24 11.36
CA ARG A 37 -19.76 -30.61 11.73
C ARG A 37 -20.97 -31.38 12.30
N GLY A 38 -21.82 -30.70 13.09
CA GLY A 38 -23.05 -31.28 13.60
C GLY A 38 -24.00 -31.70 12.48
N ASP A 39 -24.24 -30.81 11.54
CA ASP A 39 -25.13 -31.05 10.39
C ASP A 39 -24.63 -32.17 9.46
N CYS A 40 -23.31 -32.30 9.23
CA CYS A 40 -22.74 -33.36 8.41
C CYS A 40 -22.86 -34.77 9.04
N VAL A 41 -22.83 -34.84 10.36
CA VAL A 41 -23.00 -36.14 11.10
C VAL A 41 -24.46 -36.59 11.12
N GLU A 42 -25.42 -35.66 11.19
CA GLU A 42 -26.86 -35.98 11.18
C GLU A 42 -27.38 -36.39 9.78
N ASP A 43 -26.87 -35.81 8.71
CA ASP A 43 -27.34 -36.07 7.33
C ASP A 43 -26.64 -37.27 6.64
N GLY A 44 -25.64 -37.89 7.25
CA GLY A 44 -24.99 -39.10 6.75
C GLY A 44 -24.26 -38.94 5.39
N VAL A 45 -23.81 -37.73 5.06
CA VAL A 45 -23.15 -37.42 3.79
C VAL A 45 -21.68 -37.85 3.87
N PRO A 46 -21.16 -38.73 2.97
CA PRO A 46 -19.77 -39.14 2.97
C PRO A 46 -18.86 -37.93 2.64
N VAL A 47 -17.80 -37.77 3.44
CA VAL A 47 -16.82 -36.68 3.31
C VAL A 47 -16.15 -36.62 1.93
N THR A 48 -16.07 -37.77 1.24
CA THR A 48 -15.49 -37.91 -0.12
C THR A 48 -16.28 -37.17 -1.21
N GLU A 49 -17.58 -36.93 -1.03
CA GLU A 49 -18.40 -36.25 -2.06
C GLU A 49 -18.22 -34.71 -2.05
N MET A 50 -17.66 -34.15 -0.96
CA MET A 50 -17.39 -32.70 -0.85
C MET A 50 -16.11 -32.28 -1.58
N THR A 51 -15.17 -33.17 -1.80
CA THR A 51 -13.85 -32.89 -2.45
C THR A 51 -13.96 -32.78 -3.98
N GLU A 52 -14.96 -33.39 -4.62
CA GLU A 52 -15.10 -33.34 -6.08
C GLU A 52 -15.84 -32.08 -6.59
N ARG A 53 -16.57 -31.35 -5.75
CA ARG A 53 -17.25 -30.12 -6.14
C ARG A 53 -16.34 -28.90 -5.98
N ARG A 54 -15.20 -28.95 -6.64
CA ARG A 54 -14.30 -27.81 -6.80
C ARG A 54 -14.94 -26.72 -7.63
N THR A 55 -14.82 -25.48 -7.13
CA THR A 55 -15.19 -24.22 -7.74
C THR A 55 -16.70 -23.92 -7.70
N MET A 56 -17.11 -23.28 -6.62
CA MET A 56 -18.32 -22.44 -6.65
C MET A 56 -18.04 -21.14 -7.45
N ALA A 57 -17.69 -21.30 -8.72
CA ALA A 57 -17.55 -20.18 -9.65
C ALA A 57 -18.88 -19.84 -10.36
N ASP A 58 -19.88 -20.72 -10.24
CA ASP A 58 -21.19 -20.53 -10.89
C ASP A 58 -22.27 -20.23 -9.85
N ALA A 59 -22.66 -18.96 -9.79
CA ALA A 59 -23.68 -18.46 -8.87
C ALA A 59 -25.09 -19.07 -9.12
N ASP A 60 -25.33 -19.67 -10.29
CA ASP A 60 -26.62 -20.28 -10.65
C ASP A 60 -26.74 -21.75 -10.19
N ALA A 61 -25.63 -22.49 -10.05
CA ALA A 61 -25.67 -23.87 -9.54
C ALA A 61 -25.93 -23.95 -8.02
N ALA A 62 -25.76 -22.86 -7.30
CA ALA A 62 -25.95 -22.79 -5.84
C ALA A 62 -27.42 -22.61 -5.42
N ARG A 63 -28.36 -22.51 -6.35
CA ARG A 63 -29.78 -22.24 -6.05
C ARG A 63 -30.58 -23.47 -5.56
N GLU A 64 -30.06 -24.68 -5.66
CA GLU A 64 -30.82 -25.91 -5.38
C GLU A 64 -30.40 -26.70 -4.14
N LEU A 65 -29.57 -26.16 -3.24
CA LEU A 65 -29.11 -26.88 -2.05
C LEU A 65 -29.87 -26.48 -0.76
N PRO A 66 -30.49 -27.44 -0.02
CA PRO A 66 -31.26 -27.16 1.21
C PRO A 66 -30.49 -26.40 2.30
N HIS A 67 -29.17 -26.64 2.44
CA HIS A 67 -28.32 -26.05 3.46
C HIS A 67 -28.13 -24.53 3.34
N ARG A 68 -28.31 -23.95 2.15
CA ARG A 68 -28.21 -22.50 1.93
C ARG A 68 -29.31 -21.71 2.63
N HIS A 69 -30.50 -22.27 2.71
CA HIS A 69 -31.65 -21.63 3.38
C HIS A 69 -31.46 -21.58 4.89
N ARG A 70 -30.83 -22.57 5.52
CA ARG A 70 -30.52 -22.57 6.96
C ARG A 70 -29.43 -21.57 7.31
N LEU A 71 -28.37 -21.48 6.50
CA LEU A 71 -27.27 -20.50 6.73
C LEU A 71 -27.77 -19.05 6.58
N LEU A 72 -28.60 -18.78 5.58
CA LEU A 72 -29.23 -17.45 5.39
C LEU A 72 -30.23 -17.11 6.48
N ALA A 73 -30.98 -18.08 7.00
CA ALA A 73 -31.90 -17.89 8.12
C ALA A 73 -31.18 -17.59 9.43
N LEU A 74 -30.04 -18.22 9.70
CA LEU A 74 -29.17 -17.92 10.86
C LEU A 74 -28.58 -16.51 10.77
N LEU A 75 -28.20 -16.06 9.62
CA LEU A 75 -27.67 -14.71 9.39
C LEU A 75 -28.75 -13.61 9.42
N ASP A 76 -30.02 -13.96 9.12
CA ASP A 76 -31.17 -13.05 9.25
C ASP A 76 -31.72 -12.97 10.69
N GLN A 77 -31.54 -13.99 11.53
CA GLN A 77 -31.97 -13.94 12.93
C GLN A 77 -31.14 -12.98 13.78
N GLU A 78 -29.91 -12.67 13.42
CA GLU A 78 -29.11 -11.64 14.10
C GLU A 78 -29.50 -10.19 13.73
N ARG A 79 -30.50 -9.98 12.88
CA ARG A 79 -31.07 -8.66 12.56
C ARG A 79 -32.16 -8.17 13.52
N ALA A 80 -32.35 -8.80 14.69
CA ALA A 80 -33.23 -8.28 15.71
C ALA A 80 -32.72 -6.96 16.29
N PRO A 81 -33.57 -5.96 16.59
CA PRO A 81 -33.17 -4.60 16.89
C PRO A 81 -32.44 -4.53 18.24
N LEU A 82 -31.17 -4.18 18.21
CA LEU A 82 -30.37 -3.80 19.38
C LEU A 82 -30.78 -2.41 19.84
N SER A 83 -31.07 -2.29 21.11
CA SER A 83 -31.50 -1.07 21.78
C SER A 83 -30.47 0.05 21.71
N HIS A 84 -30.96 1.27 21.80
CA HIS A 84 -30.33 2.56 21.45
C HIS A 84 -29.04 2.97 22.22
N GLU A 85 -28.53 2.15 23.15
CA GLU A 85 -27.41 2.52 24.05
C GLU A 85 -26.02 2.03 23.62
N LEU A 86 -25.88 1.32 22.49
CA LEU A 86 -24.59 0.77 22.03
C LEU A 86 -24.04 1.44 20.75
N LEU A 87 -24.48 2.64 20.42
CA LEU A 87 -24.13 3.36 19.19
C LEU A 87 -22.79 4.12 19.21
N THR A 88 -21.93 3.92 20.21
CA THR A 88 -20.62 4.62 20.28
C THR A 88 -19.41 3.79 19.82
N GLN A 89 -19.59 2.53 19.47
CA GLN A 89 -18.54 1.75 18.80
C GLN A 89 -19.09 1.24 17.47
N ARG A 90 -18.60 1.78 16.35
CA ARG A 90 -19.01 1.39 14.99
C ARG A 90 -18.63 -0.08 14.73
N PRO A 91 -19.58 -1.02 14.62
CA PRO A 91 -19.29 -2.32 14.04
C PRO A 91 -19.18 -2.17 12.53
N VAL A 92 -18.08 -2.64 11.94
CA VAL A 92 -17.98 -2.86 10.50
C VAL A 92 -18.94 -4.00 10.17
N VAL A 93 -20.10 -3.68 9.61
CA VAL A 93 -21.04 -4.68 9.10
C VAL A 93 -20.46 -5.22 7.78
N ILE A 94 -19.75 -6.32 7.86
CA ILE A 94 -19.34 -7.10 6.68
C ILE A 94 -20.57 -7.89 6.23
N GLY A 95 -21.12 -7.57 5.05
CA GLY A 95 -22.27 -8.29 4.52
C GLY A 95 -21.99 -9.79 4.33
N ALA A 96 -22.98 -10.64 4.59
CA ALA A 96 -22.89 -12.10 4.54
C ALA A 96 -22.28 -12.65 3.22
N SER A 97 -22.50 -11.98 2.10
CA SER A 97 -21.90 -12.32 0.80
C SER A 97 -20.38 -12.19 0.76
N LEU A 98 -19.80 -11.33 1.61
CA LEU A 98 -18.33 -11.13 1.70
C LEU A 98 -17.69 -12.22 2.55
N LEU A 99 -18.37 -12.68 3.59
CA LEU A 99 -17.88 -13.73 4.49
C LEU A 99 -17.72 -15.09 3.76
N CYS A 100 -18.65 -15.45 2.89
CA CYS A 100 -18.59 -16.69 2.10
C CYS A 100 -17.43 -16.73 1.11
N HIS A 101 -16.87 -15.57 0.72
CA HIS A 101 -15.71 -15.50 -0.17
C HIS A 101 -14.37 -15.46 0.58
N LEU A 102 -14.39 -15.29 1.90
CA LEU A 102 -13.19 -15.10 2.71
C LEU A 102 -12.77 -16.34 3.50
N ILE A 103 -13.67 -17.32 3.66
CA ILE A 103 -13.40 -18.52 4.45
C ILE A 103 -13.61 -19.75 3.57
N SER A 104 -12.60 -20.59 3.43
CA SER A 104 -12.72 -21.95 2.92
C SER A 104 -12.29 -22.93 4.00
N VAL A 105 -13.05 -23.99 4.19
CA VAL A 105 -12.75 -25.06 5.13
C VAL A 105 -12.42 -26.30 4.34
N ASP A 106 -11.24 -26.86 4.56
CA ASP A 106 -10.83 -28.15 4.00
C ASP A 106 -10.74 -29.16 5.15
N VAL A 107 -11.35 -30.33 4.98
CA VAL A 107 -11.35 -31.39 6.00
C VAL A 107 -10.70 -32.62 5.41
N ASP A 108 -9.47 -32.89 5.80
CA ASP A 108 -8.73 -34.05 5.38
C ASP A 108 -8.34 -34.90 6.62
N ASN A 109 -8.61 -36.21 6.57
CA ASN A 109 -8.21 -37.19 7.61
C ASN A 109 -8.52 -36.78 9.08
N ASN A 110 -9.71 -36.28 9.38
CA ASN A 110 -10.11 -35.79 10.72
C ASN A 110 -9.42 -34.49 11.19
N VAL A 111 -8.75 -33.77 10.32
CA VAL A 111 -8.18 -32.44 10.58
C VAL A 111 -8.95 -31.39 9.77
N ALA A 112 -9.59 -30.45 10.45
CA ALA A 112 -10.24 -29.31 9.78
C ALA A 112 -9.23 -28.17 9.64
N THR A 113 -8.90 -27.82 8.40
CA THR A 113 -8.04 -26.68 8.08
C THR A 113 -8.90 -25.53 7.58
N VAL A 114 -8.93 -24.43 8.34
CA VAL A 114 -9.69 -23.23 7.98
C VAL A 114 -8.76 -22.25 7.27
N TYR A 115 -9.05 -21.97 6.00
CA TYR A 115 -8.34 -20.98 5.22
C TYR A 115 -9.12 -19.66 5.26
N ILE A 116 -8.55 -18.62 5.86
CA ILE A 116 -9.11 -17.28 5.81
C ILE A 116 -8.44 -16.53 4.66
N ARG A 117 -9.15 -16.33 3.56
CA ARG A 117 -8.70 -15.46 2.49
C ARG A 117 -8.76 -14.00 2.97
N GLY A 118 -7.59 -13.39 3.13
CA GLY A 118 -7.52 -11.93 3.29
C GLY A 118 -8.19 -11.24 2.10
N MET A 119 -8.86 -10.11 2.35
CA MET A 119 -9.52 -9.31 1.32
C MET A 119 -8.50 -8.90 0.25
N GLY A 120 -8.52 -9.56 -0.88
CA GLY A 120 -7.68 -9.25 -2.02
C GLY A 120 -7.26 -10.51 -2.77
N ASP A 121 -8.09 -10.96 -3.72
CA ASP A 121 -7.64 -11.89 -4.76
C ASP A 121 -6.92 -11.10 -5.86
N THR A 122 -5.81 -10.55 -5.51
CA THR A 122 -4.65 -10.39 -6.37
C THR A 122 -3.62 -11.30 -5.73
N ARG A 123 -3.01 -12.21 -6.49
CA ARG A 123 -1.81 -12.91 -6.07
C ARG A 123 -0.82 -11.86 -5.58
N ALA A 124 -0.94 -11.47 -4.31
CA ALA A 124 0.10 -10.74 -3.64
C ALA A 124 1.31 -11.68 -3.70
N GLY A 125 2.27 -11.39 -4.53
CA GLY A 125 3.57 -12.01 -4.45
C GLY A 125 3.96 -11.91 -2.98
N GLN A 126 4.56 -12.92 -2.43
CA GLN A 126 5.08 -12.84 -1.07
C GLN A 126 5.99 -11.63 -1.04
N ALA A 127 5.69 -10.65 -0.18
CA ALA A 127 6.65 -9.60 0.09
C ALA A 127 7.96 -10.28 0.52
N PRO A 128 9.10 -9.78 0.06
CA PRO A 128 10.38 -10.40 0.30
C PRO A 128 10.58 -10.57 1.81
N THR A 129 10.69 -11.82 2.26
CA THR A 129 10.97 -12.12 3.66
C THR A 129 12.46 -11.94 3.92
N ASN A 130 12.83 -11.24 4.99
CA ASN A 130 14.21 -10.97 5.39
C ASN A 130 15.03 -10.03 4.47
N GLU A 131 14.37 -9.36 3.51
CA GLU A 131 15.01 -8.41 2.59
C GLU A 131 14.90 -6.98 3.09
N THR A 132 15.87 -6.15 2.71
CA THR A 132 15.90 -4.74 3.09
C THR A 132 15.02 -3.90 2.18
N VAL A 133 14.15 -3.10 2.78
CA VAL A 133 13.29 -2.12 2.09
C VAL A 133 13.60 -0.72 2.59
N VAL A 134 13.93 0.19 1.68
CA VAL A 134 14.11 1.63 1.98
C VAL A 134 12.81 2.36 1.71
N ILE A 135 12.33 3.15 2.67
CA ILE A 135 11.10 3.94 2.53
C ILE A 135 11.37 5.39 2.89
N THR A 136 11.14 6.31 1.95
CA THR A 136 11.19 7.73 2.21
C THR A 136 9.88 8.24 2.83
N GLY A 137 9.97 9.12 3.85
CA GLY A 137 8.79 9.71 4.49
C GLY A 137 7.95 8.72 5.30
N GLY A 138 8.57 7.69 5.90
CA GLY A 138 7.91 6.63 6.64
C GLY A 138 7.46 6.99 8.06
N THR A 139 7.48 8.28 8.47
CA THR A 139 7.13 8.69 9.85
C THR A 139 5.64 8.95 10.08
N SER A 140 4.83 9.00 9.04
CA SER A 140 3.38 9.27 9.13
C SER A 140 2.62 8.79 7.90
N GLY A 141 1.30 8.80 7.99
CA GLY A 141 0.39 8.56 6.87
C GLY A 141 0.70 7.27 6.11
N ILE A 142 0.63 7.36 4.78
CA ILE A 142 0.81 6.24 3.84
C ILE A 142 2.17 5.57 4.00
N GLY A 143 3.25 6.36 4.16
CA GLY A 143 4.61 5.83 4.31
C GLY A 143 4.78 4.97 5.57
N ARG A 144 4.19 5.41 6.70
CA ARG A 144 4.18 4.62 7.94
C ARG A 144 3.36 3.34 7.76
N ALA A 145 2.16 3.44 7.20
CA ALA A 145 1.30 2.27 6.97
C ALA A 145 1.98 1.25 6.03
N THR A 146 2.67 1.73 4.98
CA THR A 146 3.47 0.89 4.08
C THR A 146 4.63 0.21 4.83
N ALA A 147 5.34 0.96 5.69
CA ALA A 147 6.45 0.41 6.48
C ALA A 147 5.98 -0.67 7.46
N VAL A 148 4.85 -0.45 8.15
CA VAL A 148 4.25 -1.44 9.06
C VAL A 148 3.90 -2.73 8.30
N ALA A 149 3.18 -2.63 7.19
CA ALA A 149 2.74 -3.81 6.44
C ALA A 149 3.91 -4.60 5.84
N LEU A 150 4.97 -3.94 5.37
CA LEU A 150 6.17 -4.62 4.88
C LEU A 150 6.98 -5.25 6.02
N ALA A 151 7.05 -4.60 7.19
CA ALA A 151 7.65 -5.20 8.38
C ALA A 151 6.87 -6.42 8.88
N GLU A 152 5.53 -6.38 8.87
CA GLU A 152 4.65 -7.53 9.17
C GLU A 152 4.89 -8.71 8.22
N SER A 153 5.30 -8.43 6.99
CA SER A 153 5.68 -9.45 6.01
C SER A 153 7.10 -9.98 6.20
N GLY A 154 7.84 -9.50 7.23
CA GLY A 154 9.18 -9.95 7.57
C GLY A 154 10.31 -9.16 6.90
N SER A 155 10.03 -8.03 6.25
CA SER A 155 11.07 -7.17 5.68
C SER A 155 11.81 -6.36 6.75
N ARG A 156 13.10 -6.12 6.53
CA ARG A 156 13.89 -5.13 7.29
C ARG A 156 13.65 -3.75 6.69
N ILE A 157 13.24 -2.79 7.51
CA ILE A 157 12.90 -1.44 7.04
C ILE A 157 14.01 -0.45 7.37
N ILE A 158 14.44 0.31 6.36
CA ILE A 158 15.25 1.53 6.52
C ILE A 158 14.31 2.72 6.30
N LEU A 159 14.01 3.44 7.38
CA LEU A 159 13.25 4.68 7.34
C LEU A 159 14.17 5.84 6.99
N ALA A 160 14.04 6.36 5.78
CA ALA A 160 14.74 7.54 5.29
C ALA A 160 13.91 8.79 5.59
N VAL A 161 14.32 9.57 6.62
CA VAL A 161 13.46 10.60 7.23
C VAL A 161 14.21 11.87 7.61
N ARG A 162 13.54 13.03 7.58
CA ARG A 162 14.09 14.32 8.03
C ARG A 162 14.21 14.41 9.54
N ASN A 163 13.18 13.95 10.24
CA ASN A 163 13.13 13.96 11.70
C ASN A 163 13.47 12.56 12.23
N GLN A 164 14.70 12.39 12.71
CA GLN A 164 15.19 11.11 13.19
C GLN A 164 14.48 10.66 14.48
N GLU A 165 14.13 11.58 15.37
CA GLU A 165 13.41 11.26 16.61
C GLU A 165 12.05 10.62 16.31
N LYS A 166 11.26 11.25 15.42
CA LYS A 166 10.00 10.64 14.93
C LYS A 166 10.25 9.32 14.21
N GLY A 167 11.34 9.22 13.46
CA GLY A 167 11.75 7.98 12.79
C GLY A 167 12.01 6.86 13.79
N GLN A 168 12.79 7.13 14.83
CA GLN A 168 13.10 6.17 15.90
C GLN A 168 11.83 5.72 16.65
N ALA A 169 10.93 6.67 16.94
CA ALA A 169 9.65 6.34 17.57
C ALA A 169 8.81 5.39 16.70
N VAL A 170 8.79 5.58 15.38
CA VAL A 170 8.11 4.66 14.45
C VAL A 170 8.84 3.33 14.37
N ALA A 171 10.16 3.32 14.19
CA ALA A 171 10.94 2.09 14.08
C ALA A 171 10.78 1.18 15.30
N ALA A 172 10.67 1.76 16.51
CA ALA A 172 10.41 1.02 17.75
C ALA A 172 9.02 0.33 17.79
N THR A 173 8.07 0.77 16.95
CA THR A 173 6.73 0.18 16.86
C THR A 173 6.56 -0.80 15.70
N LEU A 174 7.56 -0.91 14.81
CA LEU A 174 7.48 -1.83 13.69
C LEU A 174 7.63 -3.29 14.17
N PRO A 175 6.84 -4.22 13.60
CA PRO A 175 6.99 -5.64 13.88
C PRO A 175 8.38 -6.16 13.51
N GLY A 176 8.97 -6.97 14.37
CA GLY A 176 10.30 -7.55 14.16
C GLY A 176 11.13 -7.59 15.44
N THR A 177 12.36 -8.10 15.34
CA THR A 177 13.30 -8.10 16.46
C THR A 177 13.85 -6.69 16.68
N LEU A 178 14.05 -6.29 17.93
CA LEU A 178 14.64 -5.00 18.26
C LEU A 178 16.00 -4.82 17.55
N GLY A 179 16.19 -3.67 16.88
CA GLY A 179 17.39 -3.38 16.11
C GLY A 179 17.38 -3.87 14.65
N THR A 180 16.34 -4.58 14.22
CA THR A 180 16.18 -5.02 12.83
C THR A 180 15.97 -3.84 11.88
N HIS A 181 15.19 -2.82 12.31
CA HIS A 181 14.90 -1.64 11.51
C HIS A 181 15.89 -0.51 11.78
N ARG A 182 16.22 0.24 10.74
CA ARG A 182 17.17 1.37 10.80
C ARG A 182 16.47 2.68 10.49
N VAL A 183 16.97 3.76 11.06
CA VAL A 183 16.54 5.13 10.77
C VAL A 183 17.74 5.92 10.31
N LEU A 184 17.68 6.46 9.11
CA LEU A 184 18.77 7.27 8.54
C LEU A 184 18.23 8.65 8.14
N PRO A 185 19.06 9.70 8.33
CA PRO A 185 18.66 11.06 7.99
C PRO A 185 18.59 11.25 6.46
N LEU A 186 17.49 11.85 5.99
CA LEU A 186 17.30 12.20 4.59
C LEU A 186 16.38 13.41 4.48
N ASP A 187 16.85 14.50 3.89
CA ASP A 187 16.03 15.61 3.43
C ASP A 187 16.10 15.73 1.89
N LEU A 188 15.06 15.30 1.21
CA LEU A 188 14.97 15.34 -0.26
C LEU A 188 15.01 16.75 -0.84
N ALA A 189 14.76 17.78 -0.03
CA ALA A 189 14.92 19.19 -0.41
C ALA A 189 16.38 19.67 -0.33
N ARG A 190 17.31 18.78 0.06
CA ARG A 190 18.74 19.04 0.15
C ARG A 190 19.51 17.91 -0.53
N LEU A 191 19.94 18.11 -1.76
CA LEU A 191 20.58 17.05 -2.57
C LEU A 191 21.87 16.52 -1.94
N GLU A 192 22.53 17.30 -1.09
CA GLU A 192 23.70 16.86 -0.30
C GLU A 192 23.32 15.72 0.64
N THR A 193 22.23 15.87 1.40
CA THR A 193 21.77 14.81 2.33
C THR A 193 21.32 13.55 1.60
N VAL A 194 20.90 13.67 0.34
CA VAL A 194 20.57 12.52 -0.51
C VAL A 194 21.84 11.72 -0.86
N ARG A 195 22.97 12.41 -1.12
CA ARG A 195 24.27 11.77 -1.34
C ARG A 195 24.78 11.13 -0.05
N ASP A 196 24.77 11.89 1.05
CA ASP A 196 25.20 11.39 2.36
C ASP A 196 24.40 10.13 2.77
N PHE A 197 23.09 10.12 2.50
CA PHE A 197 22.24 8.95 2.73
C PHE A 197 22.67 7.76 1.86
N ALA A 198 22.90 7.98 0.57
CA ALA A 198 23.30 6.92 -0.35
C ALA A 198 24.66 6.31 0.05
N ASP A 199 25.59 7.13 0.53
CA ASP A 199 26.91 6.69 1.01
C ASP A 199 26.80 5.83 2.30
N CYS A 200 25.69 5.93 3.06
CA CYS A 200 25.42 5.10 4.24
C CYS A 200 24.81 3.73 3.91
N ILE A 201 24.53 3.45 2.64
CA ILE A 201 23.91 2.19 2.19
C ILE A 201 25.00 1.33 1.55
N ASP A 202 25.36 0.27 2.25
CA ASP A 202 26.38 -0.71 1.85
C ASP A 202 25.82 -2.13 1.65
N GLU A 203 24.50 -2.28 1.84
CA GLU A 203 23.79 -3.56 1.74
C GLU A 203 22.83 -3.62 0.54
N PRO A 204 22.50 -4.82 0.03
CA PRO A 204 21.49 -4.96 -1.00
C PRO A 204 20.11 -4.49 -0.51
N ILE A 205 19.40 -3.75 -1.37
CA ILE A 205 18.04 -3.26 -1.17
C ILE A 205 17.13 -4.03 -2.11
N ALA A 206 16.17 -4.78 -1.58
CA ALA A 206 15.17 -5.41 -2.45
C ALA A 206 14.25 -4.35 -3.07
N ILE A 207 13.73 -3.43 -2.25
CA ILE A 207 12.74 -2.46 -2.68
C ILE A 207 13.10 -1.06 -2.19
N LEU A 208 13.08 -0.09 -3.11
CA LEU A 208 13.09 1.34 -2.79
C LEU A 208 11.67 1.90 -2.98
N VAL A 209 11.08 2.44 -1.91
CA VAL A 209 9.77 3.12 -1.96
C VAL A 209 9.97 4.63 -1.85
N ASN A 210 9.88 5.32 -2.98
CA ASN A 210 9.91 6.77 -3.11
C ASN A 210 8.51 7.31 -2.73
N ASN A 211 8.24 7.41 -1.43
CA ASN A 211 6.91 7.76 -0.92
C ASN A 211 6.81 9.21 -0.43
N ALA A 212 7.88 9.79 0.08
CA ALA A 212 7.85 11.15 0.62
C ALA A 212 7.32 12.15 -0.40
N GLY A 213 6.63 13.17 0.09
CA GLY A 213 6.12 14.24 -0.75
C GLY A 213 5.70 15.44 0.08
N VAL A 214 5.74 16.59 -0.56
CA VAL A 214 5.28 17.86 0.00
C VAL A 214 4.30 18.52 -0.96
N GLU A 215 3.40 19.30 -0.38
CA GLU A 215 2.56 20.27 -1.08
C GLU A 215 2.80 21.65 -0.45
N SER A 216 2.97 22.66 -1.27
CA SER A 216 3.16 24.04 -0.82
C SER A 216 2.22 24.98 -1.56
N LYS A 217 1.59 25.90 -0.85
CA LYS A 217 0.68 26.91 -1.42
C LYS A 217 1.42 28.06 -2.08
N ASP A 218 2.60 28.36 -1.57
CA ASP A 218 3.42 29.45 -2.02
C ASP A 218 4.67 28.93 -2.74
N LEU A 219 5.22 29.72 -3.65
CA LEU A 219 6.48 29.43 -4.28
C LEU A 219 7.60 29.42 -3.23
N GLN A 220 8.06 28.25 -2.89
CA GLN A 220 9.22 28.02 -2.04
C GLN A 220 10.33 27.34 -2.83
N ARG A 221 11.54 27.42 -2.32
CA ARG A 221 12.71 26.86 -2.94
C ARG A 221 13.37 25.83 -2.03
N THR A 222 13.89 24.77 -2.62
CA THR A 222 14.79 23.81 -1.95
C THR A 222 16.13 24.50 -1.63
N ALA A 223 16.97 23.86 -0.83
CA ALA A 223 18.33 24.35 -0.56
C ALA A 223 19.17 24.54 -1.82
N ASN A 224 18.86 23.80 -2.88
CA ASN A 224 19.54 23.86 -4.18
C ASN A 224 18.87 24.82 -5.17
N GLY A 225 17.88 25.60 -4.74
CA GLY A 225 17.23 26.66 -5.53
C GLY A 225 16.06 26.19 -6.41
N HIS A 226 15.71 24.92 -6.41
CA HIS A 226 14.60 24.37 -7.19
C HIS A 226 13.24 24.65 -6.55
N GLU A 227 12.17 24.69 -7.36
CA GLU A 227 10.80 24.76 -6.83
C GLU A 227 10.57 23.63 -5.85
N LEU A 228 9.98 23.91 -4.67
CA LEU A 228 9.96 23.00 -3.53
C LEU A 228 9.29 21.66 -3.84
N GLN A 229 8.14 21.66 -4.53
CA GLN A 229 7.39 20.45 -4.81
C GLN A 229 8.10 19.59 -5.87
N PHE A 230 8.55 20.21 -6.95
CA PHE A 230 9.33 19.53 -7.99
C PHE A 230 10.67 19.03 -7.43
N GLY A 231 11.38 19.88 -6.70
CA GLY A 231 12.67 19.55 -6.10
C GLY A 231 12.59 18.38 -5.11
N THR A 232 11.59 18.39 -4.24
CA THR A 232 11.43 17.35 -3.21
C THR A 232 10.79 16.09 -3.77
N ASN A 233 9.63 16.23 -4.46
CA ASN A 233 8.82 15.08 -4.88
C ASN A 233 9.47 14.33 -6.04
N HIS A 234 10.25 15.02 -6.89
CA HIS A 234 10.87 14.43 -8.07
C HIS A 234 12.40 14.44 -8.02
N LEU A 235 13.08 15.60 -7.98
CA LEU A 235 14.54 15.65 -8.12
C LEU A 235 15.26 14.91 -6.98
N GLY A 236 14.80 15.07 -5.74
CA GLY A 236 15.37 14.36 -4.59
C GLY A 236 15.26 12.84 -4.75
N HIS A 237 14.09 12.34 -5.19
CA HIS A 237 13.89 10.92 -5.44
C HIS A 237 14.63 10.43 -6.70
N PHE A 238 14.72 11.26 -7.73
CA PHE A 238 15.52 10.96 -8.92
C PHE A 238 16.98 10.71 -8.53
N LEU A 239 17.58 11.63 -7.79
CA LEU A 239 18.97 11.50 -7.32
C LEU A 239 19.12 10.28 -6.41
N LEU A 240 18.24 10.13 -5.42
CA LEU A 240 18.26 8.97 -4.50
C LEU A 240 18.23 7.66 -5.26
N THR A 241 17.29 7.52 -6.18
CA THR A 241 17.14 6.29 -6.96
C THR A 241 18.37 6.02 -7.82
N THR A 242 18.91 7.03 -8.52
CA THR A 242 20.07 6.85 -9.39
C THR A 242 21.33 6.46 -8.60
N LEU A 243 21.52 7.02 -7.41
CA LEU A 243 22.64 6.66 -6.52
C LEU A 243 22.49 5.26 -5.93
N LEU A 244 21.28 4.87 -5.52
CA LEU A 244 21.04 3.57 -4.92
C LEU A 244 20.84 2.44 -5.93
N LEU A 245 20.69 2.75 -7.23
CA LEU A 245 20.40 1.74 -8.27
C LEU A 245 21.36 0.54 -8.28
N PRO A 246 22.67 0.70 -8.05
CA PRO A 246 23.61 -0.42 -7.95
C PRO A 246 23.31 -1.39 -6.79
N HIS A 247 22.62 -0.93 -5.75
CA HIS A 247 22.26 -1.73 -4.58
C HIS A 247 20.84 -2.33 -4.69
N ILE A 248 19.99 -1.85 -5.62
CA ILE A 248 18.60 -2.30 -5.75
C ILE A 248 18.57 -3.62 -6.51
N THR A 249 17.89 -4.63 -5.95
CA THR A 249 17.88 -6.00 -6.50
C THR A 249 16.56 -6.42 -7.13
N ASP A 250 15.39 -5.83 -6.72
CA ASP A 250 14.09 -6.22 -7.28
C ASP A 250 13.34 -5.04 -7.88
N ARG A 251 13.03 -3.98 -7.12
CA ARG A 251 12.18 -2.91 -7.66
C ARG A 251 12.30 -1.54 -7.01
N VAL A 252 11.84 -0.53 -7.75
CA VAL A 252 11.59 0.84 -7.30
C VAL A 252 10.10 1.12 -7.40
N VAL A 253 9.47 1.55 -6.31
CA VAL A 253 8.06 1.98 -6.27
C VAL A 253 8.01 3.48 -6.02
N THR A 254 7.48 4.26 -6.98
CA THR A 254 7.39 5.72 -6.86
C THR A 254 5.94 6.15 -6.63
N VAL A 255 5.70 6.87 -5.53
CA VAL A 255 4.36 7.37 -5.20
C VAL A 255 4.06 8.61 -6.05
N ALA A 256 3.13 8.44 -6.99
CA ALA A 256 2.56 9.46 -7.84
C ALA A 256 1.16 9.88 -7.35
N SER A 257 0.36 10.49 -8.22
CA SER A 257 -1.03 10.85 -7.94
C SER A 257 -1.81 10.98 -9.25
N GLN A 258 -3.11 10.76 -9.23
CA GLN A 258 -4.00 11.12 -10.35
C GLN A 258 -4.04 12.64 -10.64
N ALA A 259 -3.54 13.47 -9.74
CA ALA A 259 -3.31 14.88 -10.03
C ALA A 259 -2.45 15.10 -11.29
N GLU A 260 -1.64 14.11 -11.70
CA GLU A 260 -0.86 14.13 -12.94
C GLU A 260 -1.69 14.45 -14.19
N ARG A 261 -3.00 14.12 -14.18
CA ARG A 261 -3.92 14.40 -15.28
C ARG A 261 -4.19 15.90 -15.48
N MET A 262 -4.00 16.70 -14.42
CA MET A 262 -4.13 18.16 -14.43
C MET A 262 -2.82 18.86 -14.73
N ALA A 263 -1.73 18.14 -14.86
CA ALA A 263 -0.41 18.69 -15.10
C ALA A 263 -0.30 19.40 -16.45
N ARG A 264 0.56 20.41 -16.49
CA ARG A 264 0.98 21.12 -17.71
C ARG A 264 2.49 21.38 -17.61
N LEU A 265 3.23 20.29 -17.54
CA LEU A 265 4.67 20.29 -17.32
C LEU A 265 5.38 21.09 -18.42
N ASP A 266 5.98 22.20 -18.04
CA ASP A 266 6.86 23.00 -18.91
C ASP A 266 8.30 22.64 -18.59
N LEU A 267 8.91 21.85 -19.48
CA LEU A 267 10.29 21.37 -19.31
C LEU A 267 11.35 22.50 -19.41
N ASP A 268 10.96 23.67 -19.89
CA ASP A 268 11.85 24.83 -20.02
C ASP A 268 11.70 25.79 -18.81
N ASP A 269 10.70 25.56 -17.91
CA ASP A 269 10.45 26.36 -16.72
C ASP A 269 9.94 25.53 -15.54
N LEU A 270 10.67 24.45 -15.21
CA LEU A 270 10.34 23.54 -14.10
C LEU A 270 10.35 24.26 -12.74
N ASP A 271 11.19 25.28 -12.62
CA ASP A 271 11.37 26.05 -11.38
C ASP A 271 10.45 27.28 -11.29
N TRP A 272 9.48 27.45 -12.22
CA TRP A 272 8.52 28.57 -12.17
C TRP A 272 9.17 29.96 -12.11
N HIS A 273 10.19 30.18 -12.92
CA HIS A 273 10.86 31.48 -12.99
C HIS A 273 10.16 32.48 -13.91
N ARG A 274 9.44 31.99 -14.94
CA ARG A 274 8.91 32.80 -16.04
C ARG A 274 7.39 32.95 -16.03
N ARG A 275 6.69 32.16 -15.23
CA ARG A 275 5.23 32.11 -15.17
C ARG A 275 4.71 32.33 -13.75
N PRO A 276 3.48 32.86 -13.55
CA PRO A 276 2.87 32.98 -12.23
C PRO A 276 2.73 31.60 -11.57
N TYR A 277 3.14 31.53 -10.32
CA TYR A 277 3.09 30.28 -9.56
C TYR A 277 1.65 29.82 -9.30
N GLN A 278 1.38 28.55 -9.51
CA GLN A 278 0.12 27.89 -9.22
C GLN A 278 0.41 26.58 -8.46
N ALA A 279 0.18 26.59 -7.16
CA ALA A 279 0.53 25.51 -6.25
C ALA A 279 -0.01 24.15 -6.70
N SER A 280 -1.29 24.06 -7.04
CA SER A 280 -1.92 22.81 -7.50
C SER A 280 -1.34 22.27 -8.80
N ARG A 281 -0.88 23.17 -9.70
CA ARG A 281 -0.17 22.75 -10.92
C ARG A 281 1.24 22.29 -10.63
N ALA A 282 1.98 23.01 -9.77
CA ALA A 282 3.32 22.60 -9.37
C ALA A 282 3.28 21.20 -8.74
N TYR A 283 2.27 20.93 -7.90
CA TYR A 283 2.03 19.57 -7.39
C TYR A 283 1.73 18.57 -8.50
N ALA A 284 0.78 18.88 -9.37
CA ALA A 284 0.41 18.02 -10.49
C ALA A 284 1.61 17.76 -11.42
N ASP A 285 2.40 18.79 -11.74
CA ASP A 285 3.62 18.70 -12.55
C ASP A 285 4.64 17.77 -11.87
N SER A 286 4.84 17.86 -10.55
CA SER A 286 5.73 16.98 -9.80
C SER A 286 5.27 15.50 -9.85
N LYS A 287 3.95 15.26 -9.84
CA LYS A 287 3.38 13.90 -9.90
C LYS A 287 3.39 13.32 -11.31
N LEU A 288 3.24 14.15 -12.34
CA LEU A 288 3.49 13.75 -13.72
C LEU A 288 4.98 13.41 -13.94
N ALA A 289 5.89 14.23 -13.38
CA ALA A 289 7.32 13.96 -13.43
C ALA A 289 7.68 12.59 -12.81
N ASN A 290 7.02 12.21 -11.72
CA ASN A 290 7.21 10.89 -11.10
C ASN A 290 6.76 9.74 -12.00
N LEU A 291 5.67 9.87 -12.78
CA LEU A 291 5.25 8.85 -13.73
C LEU A 291 6.19 8.77 -14.94
N LEU A 292 6.59 9.92 -15.50
CA LEU A 292 7.57 9.99 -16.59
C LEU A 292 8.92 9.38 -16.17
N PHE A 293 9.38 9.71 -14.97
CA PHE A 293 10.57 9.10 -14.35
C PHE A 293 10.45 7.59 -14.25
N THR A 294 9.34 7.08 -13.70
CA THR A 294 9.10 5.63 -13.57
C THR A 294 9.14 4.94 -14.93
N SER A 295 8.50 5.52 -15.94
CA SER A 295 8.46 4.96 -17.29
C SER A 295 9.85 4.92 -17.94
N GLU A 296 10.62 6.00 -17.81
CA GLU A 296 11.96 6.09 -18.39
C GLU A 296 12.97 5.22 -17.64
N LEU A 297 12.87 5.15 -16.30
CA LEU A 297 13.68 4.26 -15.48
C LEU A 297 13.46 2.80 -15.90
N ASP A 298 12.19 2.36 -16.01
CA ASP A 298 11.87 1.01 -16.45
C ASP A 298 12.39 0.70 -17.85
N ARG A 299 12.25 1.65 -18.77
CA ARG A 299 12.80 1.51 -20.12
C ARG A 299 14.33 1.33 -20.12
N ARG A 300 15.04 2.13 -19.32
CA ARG A 300 16.51 2.07 -19.19
C ARG A 300 16.94 0.76 -18.55
N LEU A 301 16.29 0.32 -17.48
CA LEU A 301 16.55 -0.94 -16.80
C LEU A 301 16.39 -2.13 -17.76
N ARG A 302 15.30 -2.18 -18.51
CA ARG A 302 15.09 -3.25 -19.52
C ARG A 302 16.14 -3.21 -20.64
N THR A 303 16.52 -2.03 -21.09
CA THR A 303 17.53 -1.89 -22.14
C THR A 303 18.91 -2.34 -21.68
N SER A 304 19.24 -2.15 -20.39
CA SER A 304 20.50 -2.64 -19.81
C SER A 304 20.46 -4.13 -19.40
N GLY A 305 19.35 -4.82 -19.61
CA GLY A 305 19.19 -6.23 -19.20
C GLY A 305 18.99 -6.41 -17.70
N SER A 306 18.72 -5.34 -16.94
CA SER A 306 18.45 -5.42 -15.50
C SER A 306 17.14 -6.16 -15.21
N ARG A 307 17.13 -6.91 -14.11
CA ARG A 307 15.89 -7.53 -13.57
C ARG A 307 15.09 -6.59 -12.70
N VAL A 308 15.66 -5.47 -12.29
CA VAL A 308 14.97 -4.44 -11.48
C VAL A 308 13.81 -3.84 -12.26
N ARG A 309 12.69 -3.65 -11.62
CA ARG A 309 11.47 -3.07 -12.19
C ARG A 309 11.19 -1.70 -11.57
N ALA A 310 10.74 -0.75 -12.34
CA ALA A 310 10.24 0.52 -11.84
C ALA A 310 8.72 0.54 -11.96
N LEU A 311 8.02 0.80 -10.85
CA LEU A 311 6.56 0.85 -10.77
C LEU A 311 6.12 2.15 -10.12
N ALA A 312 4.88 2.55 -10.37
CA ALA A 312 4.27 3.71 -9.74
C ALA A 312 3.02 3.33 -8.96
N ALA A 313 2.73 4.05 -7.87
CA ALA A 313 1.54 3.87 -7.07
C ALA A 313 0.82 5.20 -6.82
N HIS A 314 -0.52 5.18 -6.84
CA HIS A 314 -1.38 6.29 -6.46
C HIS A 314 -2.20 5.88 -5.24
N PRO A 315 -2.08 6.61 -4.13
CA PRO A 315 -2.72 6.20 -2.88
C PRO A 315 -4.23 6.49 -2.80
N GLY A 316 -4.80 7.22 -3.77
CA GLY A 316 -6.16 7.74 -3.67
C GLY A 316 -6.25 9.01 -2.84
N LEU A 317 -7.45 9.32 -2.35
CA LEU A 317 -7.70 10.42 -1.43
C LEU A 317 -7.54 9.91 -0.01
N VAL A 318 -6.47 10.30 0.67
CA VAL A 318 -6.09 9.78 1.99
C VAL A 318 -6.05 10.90 3.01
N LYS A 319 -6.56 10.66 4.20
CA LYS A 319 -6.47 11.56 5.36
C LYS A 319 -5.03 11.61 5.86
N THR A 320 -4.24 12.54 5.34
CA THR A 320 -2.83 12.69 5.71
C THR A 320 -2.49 14.16 6.00
N ALA A 321 -1.43 14.37 6.77
CA ALA A 321 -0.93 15.68 7.13
C ALA A 321 -0.50 16.56 5.93
N ILE A 322 -0.45 16.02 4.71
CA ILE A 322 -0.18 16.80 3.50
C ILE A 322 -1.27 17.85 3.24
N TYR A 323 -2.47 17.65 3.79
CA TYR A 323 -3.60 18.58 3.72
C TYR A 323 -3.72 19.46 4.98
N ASP A 324 -2.85 19.30 5.99
CA ASP A 324 -2.87 20.11 7.20
C ASP A 324 -2.49 21.55 6.88
N ARG A 325 -3.24 22.48 7.47
CA ARG A 325 -3.05 23.93 7.25
C ARG A 325 -2.49 24.62 8.47
N PRO A 326 -1.68 25.65 8.26
CA PRO A 326 -1.35 26.59 9.33
C PRO A 326 -2.64 27.24 9.88
N ALA A 327 -2.67 27.49 11.19
CA ALA A 327 -3.79 28.16 11.84
C ALA A 327 -4.11 29.52 11.20
N GLY A 328 -5.38 29.82 10.96
CA GLY A 328 -5.85 31.11 10.45
C GLY A 328 -6.21 31.17 8.94
N GLN A 329 -5.99 30.13 8.16
CA GLN A 329 -6.40 30.09 6.75
C GLN A 329 -7.83 29.56 6.56
N ARG A 330 -8.61 30.19 5.67
CA ARG A 330 -9.96 29.69 5.33
C ARG A 330 -9.88 28.34 4.62
N PRO A 331 -10.67 27.32 5.04
CA PRO A 331 -10.70 26.02 4.40
C PRO A 331 -11.28 26.13 2.98
N ASN A 332 -10.64 25.47 2.01
CA ASN A 332 -11.19 25.29 0.67
C ASN A 332 -12.15 24.07 0.66
N LEU A 333 -12.76 23.81 -0.50
CA LEU A 333 -13.69 22.69 -0.66
C LEU A 333 -13.03 21.34 -0.34
N TRP A 334 -11.79 21.13 -0.74
CA TRP A 334 -11.04 19.90 -0.51
C TRP A 334 -10.75 19.67 0.97
N ASP A 335 -10.40 20.71 1.73
CA ASP A 335 -10.16 20.59 3.18
C ASP A 335 -11.41 20.15 3.95
N ARG A 336 -12.60 20.42 3.39
CA ARG A 336 -13.88 19.96 3.97
C ARG A 336 -14.24 18.54 3.52
N LEU A 337 -13.85 18.15 2.31
CA LEU A 337 -14.21 16.86 1.73
C LEU A 337 -13.24 15.75 2.13
N VAL A 338 -11.94 16.04 2.27
CA VAL A 338 -10.93 15.03 2.65
C VAL A 338 -11.24 14.34 3.98
N PRO A 339 -11.64 15.05 5.07
CA PRO A 339 -12.01 14.38 6.32
C PRO A 339 -13.21 13.44 6.18
N ILE A 340 -14.12 13.71 5.23
CA ILE A 340 -15.35 12.94 5.03
C ILE A 340 -15.13 11.81 4.00
N LEU A 341 -14.53 12.13 2.87
CA LEU A 341 -14.37 11.23 1.73
C LEU A 341 -13.00 10.52 1.71
N GLY A 342 -12.02 11.03 2.44
CA GLY A 342 -10.69 10.43 2.50
C GLY A 342 -10.72 9.06 3.17
N GLN A 343 -9.88 8.16 2.68
CA GLN A 343 -9.64 6.85 3.29
C GLN A 343 -8.52 6.95 4.34
N GLU A 344 -8.43 5.94 5.20
CA GLU A 344 -7.37 5.85 6.19
C GLU A 344 -6.01 5.56 5.51
N PRO A 345 -4.88 5.88 6.16
CA PRO A 345 -3.54 5.64 5.62
C PRO A 345 -3.27 4.18 5.23
N GLU A 346 -3.83 3.22 5.95
CA GLU A 346 -3.71 1.79 5.71
C GLU A 346 -4.32 1.40 4.35
N ASP A 347 -5.51 1.92 4.04
CA ASP A 347 -6.14 1.75 2.73
C ASP A 347 -5.34 2.45 1.62
N GLY A 348 -4.81 3.64 1.93
CA GLY A 348 -3.95 4.41 1.02
C GLY A 348 -2.61 3.74 0.72
N ALA A 349 -2.13 2.86 1.60
CA ALA A 349 -0.91 2.09 1.40
C ALA A 349 -1.09 0.91 0.44
N LEU A 350 -2.31 0.40 0.26
CA LEU A 350 -2.57 -0.81 -0.55
C LEU A 350 -2.02 -0.75 -1.98
N PRO A 351 -2.11 0.37 -2.73
CA PRO A 351 -1.48 0.45 -4.04
C PRO A 351 0.04 0.35 -4.00
N SER A 352 0.70 0.97 -3.01
CA SER A 352 2.15 0.87 -2.82
C SER A 352 2.55 -0.55 -2.45
N LEU A 353 1.78 -1.23 -1.61
CA LEU A 353 1.99 -2.63 -1.22
C LEU A 353 1.79 -3.57 -2.41
N LEU A 354 0.77 -3.36 -3.24
CA LEU A 354 0.57 -4.14 -4.45
C LEU A 354 1.75 -3.96 -5.44
N ALA A 355 2.21 -2.72 -5.62
CA ALA A 355 3.38 -2.43 -6.45
C ALA A 355 4.67 -3.04 -5.86
N ALA A 356 4.78 -3.10 -4.53
CA ALA A 356 5.94 -3.65 -3.83
C ALA A 356 6.00 -5.18 -3.84
N SER A 357 4.86 -5.89 -3.88
CA SER A 357 4.82 -7.34 -3.68
C SER A 357 4.35 -8.16 -4.87
N ALA A 358 3.47 -7.62 -5.73
CA ALA A 358 2.90 -8.39 -6.82
C ALA A 358 3.87 -8.57 -8.00
N ASP A 359 3.68 -9.63 -8.77
CA ASP A 359 4.41 -9.84 -10.02
C ASP A 359 3.81 -8.97 -11.13
N LEU A 360 4.19 -7.70 -11.12
CA LEU A 360 3.75 -6.69 -12.09
C LEU A 360 4.87 -6.38 -13.07
N ARG A 361 4.48 -6.12 -14.31
CA ARG A 361 5.43 -5.64 -15.33
C ARG A 361 5.93 -4.25 -14.94
N GLY A 362 7.21 -3.97 -15.18
CA GLY A 362 7.76 -2.63 -15.02
C GLY A 362 7.03 -1.59 -15.88
N GLY A 363 6.99 -0.35 -15.41
CA GLY A 363 6.19 0.74 -15.99
C GLY A 363 4.71 0.74 -15.55
N THR A 364 4.27 -0.26 -14.77
CA THR A 364 2.88 -0.36 -14.29
C THR A 364 2.56 0.74 -13.28
N PHE A 365 1.35 1.28 -13.38
CA PHE A 365 0.78 2.24 -12.44
C PHE A 365 -0.38 1.60 -11.68
N VAL A 366 -0.33 1.64 -10.36
CA VAL A 366 -1.30 1.02 -9.45
C VAL A 366 -2.06 2.10 -8.70
N GLY A 367 -3.35 1.90 -8.49
CA GLY A 367 -4.19 2.81 -7.71
C GLY A 367 -5.40 2.12 -7.10
N PRO A 368 -6.24 2.83 -6.34
CA PRO A 368 -7.46 2.29 -5.77
C PRO A 368 -8.47 1.84 -6.83
N ARG A 369 -9.30 0.84 -6.48
CA ARG A 369 -10.29 0.24 -7.41
C ARG A 369 -11.56 1.05 -7.59
N ARG A 370 -11.98 1.87 -6.61
CA ARG A 370 -13.31 2.47 -6.52
C ARG A 370 -13.28 3.99 -6.65
N MET A 371 -14.45 4.59 -6.96
CA MET A 371 -14.65 6.03 -7.03
C MET A 371 -13.62 6.72 -7.93
N MET A 372 -13.52 6.29 -9.20
CA MET A 372 -12.54 6.81 -10.15
C MET A 372 -11.09 6.76 -9.60
N HIS A 373 -10.76 5.66 -8.97
CA HIS A 373 -9.46 5.40 -8.34
C HIS A 373 -9.12 6.30 -7.14
N MET A 374 -10.15 6.77 -6.41
CA MET A 374 -9.95 7.61 -5.23
C MET A 374 -9.96 6.81 -3.92
N ARG A 375 -10.56 5.59 -3.89
CA ARG A 375 -10.74 4.80 -2.66
C ARG A 375 -10.71 3.29 -2.92
N GLY A 376 -10.34 2.56 -1.85
CA GLY A 376 -10.60 1.12 -1.65
C GLY A 376 -9.83 0.18 -2.54
N GLY A 377 -9.11 -0.75 -1.91
CA GLY A 377 -8.33 -1.79 -2.58
C GLY A 377 -7.19 -1.25 -3.42
N ALA A 378 -6.65 -2.11 -4.28
CA ALA A 378 -5.61 -1.73 -5.24
C ALA A 378 -5.78 -2.52 -6.55
N GLU A 379 -5.52 -1.86 -7.67
CA GLU A 379 -5.52 -2.47 -9.01
C GLU A 379 -4.58 -1.73 -9.96
N VAL A 380 -4.29 -2.33 -11.10
CA VAL A 380 -3.55 -1.65 -12.18
C VAL A 380 -4.47 -0.63 -12.84
N ILE A 381 -4.00 0.61 -12.93
CA ILE A 381 -4.75 1.72 -13.50
C ILE A 381 -4.03 2.35 -14.69
N SER A 382 -4.78 3.12 -15.50
CA SER A 382 -4.21 3.79 -16.67
C SER A 382 -3.54 5.12 -16.31
N GLN A 383 -2.39 5.37 -16.91
CA GLN A 383 -1.72 6.67 -16.92
C GLN A 383 -2.32 7.60 -17.98
N SER A 384 -2.15 8.93 -17.84
CA SER A 384 -2.50 9.90 -18.88
C SER A 384 -1.65 9.71 -20.14
N LYS A 385 -2.08 10.33 -21.26
CA LYS A 385 -1.28 10.36 -22.50
C LYS A 385 0.07 11.04 -22.28
N GLN A 386 0.11 12.11 -21.46
CA GLN A 386 1.34 12.83 -21.15
C GLN A 386 2.32 11.95 -20.39
N ALA A 387 1.87 11.20 -19.38
CA ALA A 387 2.70 10.29 -18.58
C ALA A 387 3.29 9.12 -19.41
N ARG A 388 2.70 8.81 -20.55
CA ARG A 388 3.16 7.75 -21.48
C ARG A 388 4.00 8.26 -22.63
N ASN A 389 4.33 9.56 -22.68
CA ASN A 389 5.13 10.13 -23.77
C ASN A 389 6.62 9.83 -23.55
N PRO A 390 7.26 8.99 -24.37
CA PRO A 390 8.64 8.58 -24.17
C PRO A 390 9.64 9.71 -24.45
N GLU A 391 9.33 10.63 -25.35
CA GLU A 391 10.21 11.76 -25.66
C GLU A 391 10.26 12.74 -24.48
N THR A 392 9.10 13.05 -23.91
CA THR A 392 9.01 13.88 -22.70
C THR A 392 9.72 13.23 -21.53
N ALA A 393 9.57 11.91 -21.34
CA ALA A 393 10.22 11.16 -20.28
C ALA A 393 11.75 11.18 -20.43
N ALA A 394 12.28 10.94 -21.61
CA ALA A 394 13.72 10.99 -21.89
C ALA A 394 14.29 12.41 -21.72
N ARG A 395 13.55 13.44 -22.17
CA ARG A 395 13.96 14.84 -22.01
C ARG A 395 13.97 15.25 -20.52
N LEU A 396 12.92 14.89 -19.77
CA LEU A 396 12.85 15.14 -18.33
C LEU A 396 14.00 14.46 -17.60
N TRP A 397 14.31 13.22 -17.94
CA TRP A 397 15.45 12.48 -17.37
C TRP A 397 16.75 13.27 -17.53
N SER A 398 17.08 13.68 -18.76
CA SER A 398 18.31 14.43 -19.03
C SER A 398 18.35 15.81 -18.33
N ILE A 399 17.19 16.45 -18.15
CA ILE A 399 17.08 17.69 -17.37
C ILE A 399 17.34 17.39 -15.90
N SER A 400 16.72 16.34 -15.34
CA SER A 400 16.88 15.94 -13.95
C SER A 400 18.34 15.57 -13.64
N GLU A 401 19.04 14.87 -14.54
CA GLU A 401 20.48 14.61 -14.42
C GLU A 401 21.27 15.90 -14.28
N ARG A 402 21.05 16.89 -15.13
CA ARG A 402 21.75 18.19 -15.04
C ARG A 402 21.41 18.96 -13.76
N MET A 403 20.13 18.99 -13.37
CA MET A 403 19.70 19.72 -12.18
C MET A 403 20.23 19.10 -10.89
N THR A 404 20.40 17.77 -10.86
CA THR A 404 20.93 17.07 -9.69
C THR A 404 22.46 16.96 -9.69
N ALA A 405 23.13 17.11 -10.84
CA ALA A 405 24.58 17.19 -10.92
C ALA A 405 25.13 18.57 -10.47
N ALA A 406 24.33 19.64 -10.63
CA ALA A 406 24.70 20.97 -10.16
C ALA A 406 24.79 20.97 -8.62
N GLY A 407 26.02 21.06 -8.09
CA GLY A 407 26.31 20.94 -6.64
C GLY A 407 27.10 19.71 -6.25
N THR A 408 27.65 18.94 -7.21
CA THR A 408 28.71 17.96 -6.88
C THR A 408 29.88 18.71 -6.28
N ARG A 409 30.28 18.30 -5.06
CA ARG A 409 31.59 18.72 -4.50
C ARG A 409 32.66 18.39 -5.54
N PRO A 410 33.62 19.32 -5.78
CA PRO A 410 34.74 19.05 -6.68
C PRO A 410 35.59 17.87 -6.20
#